data_97b3f10b59fa4496d0f5a9d53798d979
#
_entry.id   97b3f10b59fa4496d0f5a9d53798d979
#
_cell.length_a   1.000
_cell.length_b   1.000
_cell.length_c   1.000
_cell.angle_alpha   90.00
_cell.angle_beta   90.00
_cell.angle_gamma   90.00
#
_symmetry.space_group_name_H-M   'P 1'
#
loop_
_entity.id
_entity.type
_entity.pdbx_description
1 polymer ?
#
loop_
_entity_poly.entity_id
_entity_poly.type
_entity_poly.pdbx_seq_one_letter_code
_entity_poly.pdbx_strand_id
1 'polypeptide(L)'
;LSRFYRMMGVEVFFLTGTDEHGLKIQQTAEKKNINIQTFVDDVSTNFQNLSKSLMLTNNSFIRTTSDEHKKAASFFWSTLVDKKQIYLDKYAGWYSVRDEAYYQEDEVIDGKAPSGSDVEWVEEPSYFFKLSDWQEPLLDFYNANPNFIKPLSRYNEVLRFVESGIRDLSVSRTSFTWGIKVPGDD
;
A
#
# COMPACT_ATOMS: atom_id res chain seq x y z
N LEU A 1 7.62 8.27 -20.94
CA LEU A 1 6.63 9.30 -20.61
C LEU A 1 7.32 10.57 -20.09
N SER A 2 8.13 10.53 -19.02
CA SER A 2 8.82 11.71 -18.45
C SER A 2 9.66 12.47 -19.48
N ARG A 3 10.44 11.75 -20.29
CA ARG A 3 11.26 12.36 -21.37
C ARG A 3 10.39 13.07 -22.40
N PHE A 4 9.27 12.47 -22.78
CA PHE A 4 8.32 13.07 -23.72
C PHE A 4 7.78 14.40 -23.20
N TYR A 5 7.27 14.44 -21.97
CA TYR A 5 6.76 15.66 -21.40
C TYR A 5 7.83 16.74 -21.20
N ARG A 6 9.05 16.37 -20.78
CA ARG A 6 10.17 17.32 -20.70
C ARG A 6 10.54 17.89 -22.08
N MET A 7 10.48 17.06 -23.13
CA MET A 7 10.73 17.49 -24.51
C MET A 7 9.65 18.48 -24.99
N MET A 8 8.43 18.38 -24.45
CA MET A 8 7.33 19.32 -24.69
C MET A 8 7.41 20.58 -23.81
N GLY A 9 8.48 20.78 -23.05
CA GLY A 9 8.66 21.92 -22.17
C GLY A 9 7.86 21.87 -20.86
N VAL A 10 7.28 20.71 -20.52
CA VAL A 10 6.54 20.53 -19.27
C VAL A 10 7.52 20.17 -18.16
N GLU A 11 7.37 20.82 -17.01
CA GLU A 11 8.08 20.44 -15.80
C GLU A 11 7.62 19.06 -15.32
N VAL A 12 8.58 18.16 -15.09
CA VAL A 12 8.29 16.77 -14.68
C VAL A 12 9.14 16.38 -13.49
N PHE A 13 8.51 16.04 -12.38
CA PHE A 13 9.13 15.32 -11.28
C PHE A 13 8.81 13.84 -11.39
N PHE A 14 9.84 13.04 -11.66
CA PHE A 14 9.71 11.59 -11.77
C PHE A 14 10.25 10.92 -10.51
N LEU A 15 9.36 10.34 -9.71
CA LEU A 15 9.67 9.56 -8.53
C LEU A 15 9.58 8.06 -8.86
N THR A 16 10.55 7.29 -8.37
CA THR A 16 10.51 5.82 -8.30
C THR A 16 11.06 5.37 -6.96
N GLY A 17 11.02 4.08 -6.64
CA GLY A 17 11.53 3.60 -5.36
C GLY A 17 11.22 2.14 -5.11
N THR A 18 11.48 1.72 -3.87
CA THR A 18 11.24 0.37 -3.36
C THR A 18 10.29 0.38 -2.17
N ASP A 19 9.33 -0.54 -2.16
CA ASP A 19 8.54 -0.90 -1.00
C ASP A 19 9.27 -2.01 -0.24
N GLU A 20 9.61 -1.74 1.03
CA GLU A 20 10.60 -2.52 1.77
C GLU A 20 10.08 -3.11 3.08
N HIS A 21 8.81 -2.93 3.41
CA HIS A 21 8.18 -3.46 4.61
C HIS A 21 7.33 -4.71 4.32
N GLY A 22 6.82 -5.34 5.39
CA GLY A 22 5.88 -6.45 5.32
C GLY A 22 6.44 -7.79 5.74
N LEU A 23 5.51 -8.72 5.99
CA LEU A 23 5.79 -10.08 6.49
C LEU A 23 6.68 -10.88 5.54
N LYS A 24 6.45 -10.76 4.24
CA LYS A 24 7.20 -11.49 3.21
C LYS A 24 8.69 -11.12 3.19
N ILE A 25 9.00 -9.84 3.36
CA ILE A 25 10.37 -9.33 3.47
C ILE A 25 11.02 -9.90 4.73
N GLN A 26 10.34 -9.81 5.88
CA GLN A 26 10.83 -10.35 7.15
C GLN A 26 11.15 -11.83 7.03
N GLN A 27 10.21 -12.65 6.58
CA GLN A 27 10.40 -14.09 6.41
C GLN A 27 11.53 -14.44 5.41
N THR A 28 11.69 -13.63 4.36
CA THR A 28 12.75 -13.88 3.37
C THR A 28 14.13 -13.62 3.94
N ALA A 29 14.28 -12.55 4.72
CA ALA A 29 15.53 -12.25 5.41
C ALA A 29 15.88 -13.32 6.47
N GLU A 30 14.89 -13.74 7.26
CA GLU A 30 15.01 -14.81 8.24
C GLU A 30 15.45 -16.14 7.60
N LYS A 31 14.79 -16.57 6.52
CA LYS A 31 15.15 -17.78 5.77
C LYS A 31 16.59 -17.75 5.23
N LYS A 32 17.07 -16.57 4.89
CA LYS A 32 18.46 -16.36 4.43
C LYS A 32 19.45 -16.16 5.57
N ASN A 33 18.97 -16.06 6.80
CA ASN A 33 19.78 -15.73 7.99
C ASN A 33 20.56 -14.42 7.82
N ILE A 34 19.93 -13.40 7.25
CA ILE A 34 20.49 -12.07 7.01
C ILE A 34 19.68 -11.04 7.82
N ASN A 35 20.36 -10.02 8.35
CA ASN A 35 19.69 -8.89 8.96
C ASN A 35 18.72 -8.23 7.97
N ILE A 36 17.49 -7.92 8.38
CA ILE A 36 16.42 -7.44 7.50
C ILE A 36 16.81 -6.12 6.82
N GLN A 37 17.41 -5.17 7.56
CA GLN A 37 17.85 -3.90 6.99
C GLN A 37 18.93 -4.13 5.93
N THR A 38 19.91 -4.99 6.19
CA THR A 38 20.94 -5.35 5.21
C THR A 38 20.33 -5.97 3.96
N PHE A 39 19.34 -6.86 4.15
CA PHE A 39 18.65 -7.50 3.03
C PHE A 39 17.95 -6.48 2.11
N VAL A 40 17.19 -5.54 2.69
CA VAL A 40 16.49 -4.52 1.87
C VAL A 40 17.45 -3.50 1.28
N ASP A 41 18.59 -3.20 1.93
CA ASP A 41 19.63 -2.33 1.39
C ASP A 41 20.24 -2.92 0.12
N ASP A 42 20.56 -4.22 0.14
CA ASP A 42 21.10 -4.95 -1.01
C ASP A 42 20.08 -5.00 -2.17
N VAL A 43 18.82 -5.34 -1.87
CA VAL A 43 17.75 -5.38 -2.87
C VAL A 43 17.51 -4.00 -3.49
N SER A 44 17.41 -2.96 -2.67
CA SER A 44 17.22 -1.58 -3.13
C SER A 44 18.38 -1.11 -4.02
N THR A 45 19.61 -1.48 -3.67
CA THR A 45 20.81 -1.18 -4.49
C THR A 45 20.69 -1.79 -5.89
N ASN A 46 20.17 -3.01 -6.01
CA ASN A 46 19.94 -3.64 -7.30
C ASN A 46 18.93 -2.87 -8.15
N PHE A 47 17.81 -2.40 -7.55
CA PHE A 47 16.84 -1.58 -8.25
C PHE A 47 17.38 -0.21 -8.66
N GLN A 48 18.22 0.42 -7.81
CA GLN A 48 18.91 1.67 -8.18
C GLN A 48 19.86 1.46 -9.36
N ASN A 49 20.60 0.35 -9.38
CA ASN A 49 21.49 0.00 -10.48
C ASN A 49 20.71 -0.31 -11.76
N LEU A 50 19.57 -1.00 -11.65
CA LEU A 50 18.66 -1.23 -12.78
C LEU A 50 18.16 0.09 -13.36
N SER A 51 17.78 1.06 -12.52
CA SER A 51 17.38 2.39 -12.96
C SER A 51 18.46 3.09 -13.77
N LYS A 52 19.74 2.96 -13.37
CA LYS A 52 20.88 3.49 -14.11
C LYS A 52 21.07 2.76 -15.44
N SER A 53 21.03 1.42 -15.42
CA SER A 53 21.21 0.58 -16.62
C SER A 53 20.13 0.84 -17.67
N LEU A 54 18.89 1.09 -17.25
CA LEU A 54 17.79 1.46 -18.10
C LEU A 54 17.77 2.95 -18.47
N MET A 55 18.77 3.72 -18.02
CA MET A 55 18.88 5.16 -18.24
C MET A 55 17.58 5.90 -17.83
N LEU A 56 16.99 5.52 -16.70
CA LEU A 56 15.82 6.22 -16.18
C LEU A 56 16.21 7.63 -15.74
N THR A 57 15.32 8.59 -15.98
CA THR A 57 15.55 10.01 -15.66
C THR A 57 14.75 10.44 -14.44
N ASN A 58 14.67 9.57 -13.44
CA ASN A 58 14.02 9.89 -12.18
C ASN A 58 14.77 10.97 -11.41
N ASN A 59 14.00 11.87 -10.81
CA ASN A 59 14.52 12.96 -9.98
C ASN A 59 14.85 12.48 -8.58
N SER A 60 14.12 11.48 -8.10
CA SER A 60 14.32 10.90 -6.78
C SER A 60 14.08 9.38 -6.79
N PHE A 61 14.70 8.71 -5.83
CA PHE A 61 14.48 7.31 -5.54
C PHE A 61 14.12 7.19 -4.07
N ILE A 62 12.83 6.92 -3.77
CA ILE A 62 12.32 6.79 -2.40
C ILE A 62 12.48 5.36 -1.92
N ARG A 63 12.79 5.19 -0.64
CA ARG A 63 12.76 3.92 0.07
C ARG A 63 11.78 4.04 1.21
N THR A 64 10.86 3.08 1.36
CA THR A 64 9.87 3.14 2.46
C THR A 64 10.50 2.95 3.84
N THR A 65 11.76 2.45 3.89
CA THR A 65 12.56 2.38 5.11
C THR A 65 13.37 3.65 5.42
N SER A 66 13.37 4.66 4.55
CA SER A 66 14.08 5.92 4.81
C SER A 66 13.42 6.72 5.93
N ASP A 67 14.22 7.50 6.64
CA ASP A 67 13.73 8.32 7.76
C ASP A 67 12.73 9.39 7.30
N GLU A 68 12.91 9.95 6.11
CA GLU A 68 12.00 10.91 5.50
C GLU A 68 10.63 10.27 5.26
N HIS A 69 10.60 9.05 4.70
CA HIS A 69 9.35 8.33 4.45
C HIS A 69 8.66 7.97 5.78
N LYS A 70 9.41 7.44 6.74
CA LYS A 70 8.87 7.09 8.07
C LYS A 70 8.26 8.31 8.76
N LYS A 71 8.94 9.47 8.72
CA LYS A 71 8.41 10.73 9.27
C LYS A 71 7.14 11.17 8.56
N ALA A 72 7.11 11.12 7.24
CA ALA A 72 5.95 11.50 6.44
C ALA A 72 4.75 10.57 6.73
N ALA A 73 4.97 9.26 6.77
CA ALA A 73 3.94 8.28 7.09
C ALA A 73 3.38 8.47 8.51
N SER A 74 4.26 8.67 9.50
CA SER A 74 3.86 8.93 10.89
C SER A 74 3.08 10.24 11.04
N PHE A 75 3.48 11.29 10.34
CA PHE A 75 2.77 12.57 10.32
C PHE A 75 1.37 12.42 9.68
N PHE A 76 1.28 11.71 8.57
CA PHE A 76 0.00 11.44 7.91
C PHE A 76 -0.93 10.61 8.80
N TRP A 77 -0.41 9.57 9.45
CA TRP A 77 -1.14 8.77 10.42
C TRP A 77 -1.71 9.64 11.55
N SER A 78 -0.86 10.43 12.22
CA SER A 78 -1.28 11.30 13.32
C SER A 78 -2.36 12.31 12.87
N THR A 79 -2.22 12.85 11.66
CA THR A 79 -3.22 13.76 11.07
C THR A 79 -4.58 13.05 10.89
N LEU A 80 -4.60 11.79 10.49
CA LEU A 80 -5.85 11.02 10.35
C LEU A 80 -6.46 10.64 11.70
N VAL A 81 -5.63 10.34 12.70
CA VAL A 81 -6.08 10.10 14.08
C VAL A 81 -6.72 11.37 14.65
N ASP A 82 -6.06 12.52 14.54
CA ASP A 82 -6.59 13.81 15.00
C ASP A 82 -7.94 14.15 14.34
N LYS A 83 -8.09 13.78 13.09
CA LYS A 83 -9.34 13.93 12.34
C LYS A 83 -10.38 12.84 12.63
N LYS A 84 -10.10 11.91 13.54
CA LYS A 84 -10.97 10.79 13.90
C LYS A 84 -11.32 9.86 12.72
N GLN A 85 -10.43 9.82 11.73
CA GLN A 85 -10.56 8.95 10.56
C GLN A 85 -9.95 7.57 10.77
N ILE A 86 -9.21 7.36 11.87
CA ILE A 86 -8.65 6.06 12.27
C ILE A 86 -9.22 5.68 13.63
N TYR A 87 -9.59 4.42 13.79
CA TYR A 87 -10.08 3.81 15.02
C TYR A 87 -9.52 2.40 15.19
N LEU A 88 -9.44 1.93 16.45
CA LEU A 88 -9.01 0.58 16.78
C LEU A 88 -10.23 -0.35 16.83
N ASP A 89 -10.11 -1.50 16.18
CA ASP A 89 -11.10 -2.58 16.22
C ASP A 89 -10.39 -3.93 16.05
N LYS A 90 -11.15 -5.02 16.01
CA LYS A 90 -10.63 -6.36 15.70
C LYS A 90 -10.84 -6.67 14.22
N TYR A 91 -9.77 -7.06 13.57
CA TYR A 91 -9.85 -7.65 12.25
C TYR A 91 -9.91 -9.18 12.38
N ALA A 92 -10.88 -9.79 11.70
CA ALA A 92 -10.98 -11.23 11.55
C ALA A 92 -11.23 -11.57 10.07
N GLY A 93 -10.43 -12.46 9.51
CA GLY A 93 -10.56 -12.82 8.09
C GLY A 93 -9.53 -13.83 7.65
N TRP A 94 -9.73 -14.33 6.44
CA TRP A 94 -8.81 -15.26 5.78
C TRP A 94 -7.62 -14.50 5.19
N TYR A 95 -6.42 -14.73 5.71
CA TYR A 95 -5.19 -14.06 5.28
C TYR A 95 -4.31 -14.96 4.43
N SER A 96 -3.87 -14.46 3.29
CA SER A 96 -2.84 -15.09 2.49
C SER A 96 -1.50 -14.38 2.69
N VAL A 97 -0.53 -15.11 3.24
CA VAL A 97 0.85 -14.61 3.38
C VAL A 97 1.50 -14.35 2.03
N ARG A 98 1.17 -15.17 1.02
CA ARG A 98 1.72 -15.02 -0.33
C ARG A 98 1.24 -13.76 -1.03
N ASP A 99 -0.06 -13.46 -0.90
CA ASP A 99 -0.69 -12.33 -1.57
C ASP A 99 -0.63 -11.06 -0.71
N GLU A 100 -0.24 -11.21 0.57
CA GLU A 100 -0.25 -10.14 1.59
C GLU A 100 -1.62 -9.46 1.68
N ALA A 101 -2.69 -10.25 1.52
CA ALA A 101 -4.06 -9.79 1.43
C ALA A 101 -5.01 -10.62 2.28
N TYR A 102 -6.07 -9.95 2.74
CA TYR A 102 -7.20 -10.61 3.38
C TYR A 102 -8.32 -10.85 2.36
N TYR A 103 -9.01 -11.98 2.56
CA TYR A 103 -10.11 -12.42 1.74
C TYR A 103 -11.37 -12.65 2.60
N GLN A 104 -12.53 -12.39 2.04
CA GLN A 104 -13.80 -12.69 2.68
C GLN A 104 -14.08 -14.21 2.57
N GLU A 105 -14.97 -14.72 3.44
CA GLU A 105 -15.30 -16.14 3.45
C GLU A 105 -15.89 -16.63 2.12
N ASP A 106 -16.63 -15.78 1.42
CA ASP A 106 -17.22 -16.04 0.11
C ASP A 106 -16.19 -16.02 -1.05
N GLU A 107 -15.01 -15.46 -0.81
CA GLU A 107 -13.89 -15.46 -1.77
C GLU A 107 -12.99 -16.69 -1.62
N VAL A 108 -13.07 -17.41 -0.50
CA VAL A 108 -12.20 -18.57 -0.19
C VAL A 108 -12.88 -19.88 -0.61
N ILE A 109 -12.20 -20.64 -1.46
CA ILE A 109 -12.67 -21.95 -1.93
C ILE A 109 -11.62 -23.00 -1.54
N ASP A 110 -12.04 -24.02 -0.80
CA ASP A 110 -11.18 -25.12 -0.32
C ASP A 110 -9.89 -24.64 0.39
N GLY A 111 -9.99 -23.58 1.21
CA GLY A 111 -8.86 -23.01 1.95
C GLY A 111 -7.88 -22.22 1.08
N LYS A 112 -8.31 -21.80 -0.11
CA LYS A 112 -7.49 -21.04 -1.04
C LYS A 112 -8.15 -19.72 -1.46
N ALA A 113 -7.31 -18.70 -1.62
CA ALA A 113 -7.68 -17.42 -2.21
C ALA A 113 -7.95 -17.55 -3.73
N PRO A 114 -8.58 -16.55 -4.37
CA PRO A 114 -8.77 -16.52 -5.83
C PRO A 114 -7.46 -16.63 -6.63
N SER A 115 -6.33 -16.22 -6.04
CA SER A 115 -5.00 -16.39 -6.62
C SER A 115 -4.46 -17.83 -6.58
N GLY A 116 -5.16 -18.75 -5.89
CA GLY A 116 -4.73 -20.13 -5.61
C GLY A 116 -3.74 -20.25 -4.44
N SER A 117 -3.45 -19.17 -3.71
CA SER A 117 -2.61 -19.21 -2.51
C SER A 117 -3.38 -19.77 -1.31
N ASP A 118 -2.67 -20.43 -0.40
CA ASP A 118 -3.25 -20.89 0.85
C ASP A 118 -3.61 -19.69 1.74
N VAL A 119 -4.71 -19.82 2.48
CA VAL A 119 -5.18 -18.83 3.45
C VAL A 119 -5.35 -19.46 4.82
N GLU A 120 -5.12 -18.67 5.86
CA GLU A 120 -5.35 -19.04 7.25
C GLU A 120 -6.28 -18.01 7.91
N TRP A 121 -7.09 -18.48 8.87
CA TRP A 121 -7.96 -17.57 9.61
C TRP A 121 -7.14 -16.83 10.65
N VAL A 122 -7.18 -15.50 10.58
CA VAL A 122 -6.47 -14.60 11.50
C VAL A 122 -7.47 -13.70 12.20
N GLU A 123 -7.33 -13.54 13.51
CA GLU A 123 -8.03 -12.53 14.31
C GLU A 123 -6.99 -11.73 15.06
N GLU A 124 -6.91 -10.44 14.77
CA GLU A 124 -5.94 -9.54 15.43
C GLU A 124 -6.55 -8.15 15.66
N PRO A 125 -6.14 -7.43 16.73
CA PRO A 125 -6.45 -6.03 16.84
C PRO A 125 -5.81 -5.28 15.68
N SER A 126 -6.56 -4.38 15.08
CA SER A 126 -6.10 -3.58 13.95
C SER A 126 -6.69 -2.18 13.99
N TYR A 127 -5.93 -1.22 13.52
CA TYR A 127 -6.46 0.11 13.23
C TYR A 127 -7.14 0.11 11.87
N PHE A 128 -8.31 0.76 11.82
CA PHE A 128 -9.10 0.90 10.60
C PHE A 128 -9.19 2.36 10.19
N PHE A 129 -9.00 2.60 8.89
CA PHE A 129 -9.35 3.87 8.26
C PHE A 129 -10.81 3.84 7.83
N LYS A 130 -11.58 4.86 8.21
CA LYS A 130 -13.00 5.01 7.88
C LYS A 130 -13.22 5.33 6.41
N LEU A 131 -12.88 4.37 5.55
CA LEU A 131 -13.02 4.54 4.10
C LEU A 131 -14.51 4.62 3.70
N SER A 132 -15.40 3.96 4.45
CA SER A 132 -16.84 4.01 4.20
C SER A 132 -17.42 5.42 4.26
N ASP A 133 -16.89 6.29 5.13
CA ASP A 133 -17.31 7.70 5.22
C ASP A 133 -17.03 8.50 3.94
N TRP A 134 -16.17 7.97 3.06
CA TRP A 134 -15.73 8.64 1.83
C TRP A 134 -16.51 8.22 0.58
N GLN A 135 -17.46 7.29 0.69
CA GLN A 135 -18.22 6.81 -0.45
C GLN A 135 -18.95 7.93 -1.18
N GLU A 136 -19.85 8.62 -0.50
CA GLU A 136 -20.61 9.74 -1.10
C GLU A 136 -19.70 10.90 -1.55
N PRO A 137 -18.71 11.36 -0.73
CA PRO A 137 -17.75 12.38 -1.19
C PRO A 137 -16.99 12.00 -2.45
N LEU A 138 -16.62 10.72 -2.61
CA LEU A 138 -15.92 10.25 -3.82
C LEU A 138 -16.86 10.23 -5.04
N LEU A 139 -18.09 9.77 -4.88
CA LEU A 139 -19.10 9.77 -5.95
C LEU A 139 -19.38 11.19 -6.43
N ASP A 140 -19.59 12.12 -5.50
CA ASP A 140 -19.80 13.55 -5.81
C ASP A 140 -18.58 14.13 -6.54
N PHE A 141 -17.35 13.80 -6.06
CA PHE A 141 -16.13 14.28 -6.69
C PHE A 141 -15.98 13.75 -8.12
N TYR A 142 -16.24 12.46 -8.37
CA TYR A 142 -16.13 11.87 -9.71
C TYR A 142 -17.17 12.44 -10.66
N ASN A 143 -18.41 12.66 -10.19
CA ASN A 143 -19.47 13.28 -10.98
C ASN A 143 -19.12 14.72 -11.36
N ALA A 144 -18.53 15.48 -10.44
CA ALA A 144 -18.08 16.85 -10.70
C ALA A 144 -16.82 16.91 -11.59
N ASN A 145 -16.02 15.83 -11.62
CA ASN A 145 -14.74 15.77 -12.31
C ASN A 145 -14.62 14.55 -13.25
N PRO A 146 -15.44 14.44 -14.31
CA PRO A 146 -15.52 13.23 -15.16
C PRO A 146 -14.23 12.92 -15.93
N ASN A 147 -13.28 13.86 -15.98
CA ASN A 147 -11.98 13.70 -16.61
C ASN A 147 -10.85 13.34 -15.64
N PHE A 148 -11.15 13.17 -14.35
CA PHE A 148 -10.16 12.87 -13.32
C PHE A 148 -9.54 11.47 -13.51
N ILE A 149 -10.36 10.48 -13.86
CA ILE A 149 -9.92 9.11 -14.16
C ILE A 149 -10.00 8.88 -15.68
N LYS A 150 -8.91 8.39 -16.27
CA LYS A 150 -8.82 8.05 -17.70
C LYS A 150 -8.12 6.71 -17.89
N PRO A 151 -8.45 5.95 -18.93
CA PRO A 151 -9.55 6.13 -19.89
C PRO A 151 -10.94 5.89 -19.27
N LEU A 152 -12.00 6.13 -20.02
CA LEU A 152 -13.39 5.96 -19.58
C LEU A 152 -13.69 4.55 -19.01
N SER A 153 -13.05 3.52 -19.54
CA SER A 153 -13.19 2.15 -19.02
C SER A 153 -12.75 2.04 -17.55
N ARG A 154 -11.68 2.75 -17.18
CA ARG A 154 -11.19 2.80 -15.80
C ARG A 154 -12.06 3.68 -14.91
N TYR A 155 -12.57 4.78 -15.44
CA TYR A 155 -13.58 5.58 -14.74
C TYR A 155 -14.80 4.72 -14.36
N ASN A 156 -15.36 3.99 -15.31
CA ASN A 156 -16.53 3.14 -15.08
C ASN A 156 -16.23 2.00 -14.06
N GLU A 157 -15.04 1.44 -14.09
CA GLU A 157 -14.61 0.40 -13.16
C GLU A 157 -14.54 0.94 -11.73
N VAL A 158 -13.85 2.07 -11.53
CA VAL A 158 -13.72 2.72 -10.22
C VAL A 158 -15.07 3.19 -9.70
N LEU A 159 -15.88 3.80 -10.56
CA LEU A 159 -17.22 4.28 -10.17
C LEU A 159 -18.08 3.12 -9.65
N ARG A 160 -18.16 2.01 -10.38
CA ARG A 160 -18.91 0.82 -9.95
C ARG A 160 -18.37 0.23 -8.64
N PHE A 161 -17.06 0.21 -8.48
CA PHE A 161 -16.44 -0.25 -7.23
C PHE A 161 -16.89 0.61 -6.05
N VAL A 162 -16.88 1.94 -6.18
CA VAL A 162 -17.32 2.84 -5.11
C VAL A 162 -18.84 2.73 -4.87
N GLU A 163 -19.65 2.66 -5.94
CA GLU A 163 -21.11 2.49 -5.87
C GLU A 163 -21.53 1.17 -5.20
N SER A 164 -20.75 0.11 -5.33
CA SER A 164 -21.05 -1.20 -4.72
C SER A 164 -20.93 -1.21 -3.19
N GLY A 165 -20.46 -0.13 -2.59
CA GLY A 165 -20.22 0.00 -1.16
C GLY A 165 -18.77 -0.28 -0.79
N ILE A 166 -18.06 0.77 -0.36
CA ILE A 166 -16.69 0.64 0.16
C ILE A 166 -16.72 0.40 1.67
N ARG A 167 -15.78 -0.41 2.17
CA ARG A 167 -15.66 -0.79 3.57
C ARG A 167 -14.45 -0.15 4.19
N ASP A 168 -14.46 -0.01 5.52
CA ASP A 168 -13.32 0.47 6.27
C ASP A 168 -12.11 -0.42 6.07
N LEU A 169 -10.96 0.21 5.95
CA LEU A 169 -9.71 -0.45 5.57
C LEU A 169 -8.83 -0.68 6.78
N SER A 170 -8.46 -1.94 7.05
CA SER A 170 -7.46 -2.28 8.05
C SER A 170 -6.09 -1.78 7.60
N VAL A 171 -5.47 -0.90 8.41
CA VAL A 171 -4.24 -0.17 8.07
C VAL A 171 -3.06 -0.47 9.00
N SER A 172 -3.21 -1.40 9.93
CA SER A 172 -2.13 -1.89 10.78
C SER A 172 -2.09 -3.42 10.85
N ARG A 173 -0.98 -3.96 11.32
CA ARG A 173 -0.77 -5.39 11.53
C ARG A 173 -0.01 -5.63 12.82
N THR A 174 -0.34 -6.73 13.51
CA THR A 174 0.37 -7.21 14.68
C THR A 174 1.15 -8.51 14.41
N SER A 175 0.87 -9.17 13.29
CA SER A 175 1.44 -10.46 12.90
C SER A 175 2.93 -10.41 12.52
N PHE A 176 3.52 -9.22 12.33
CA PHE A 176 4.94 -9.03 12.06
C PHE A 176 5.45 -7.69 12.60
N THR A 177 6.77 -7.57 12.74
CA THR A 177 7.42 -6.40 13.37
C THR A 177 8.16 -5.51 12.36
N TRP A 178 8.37 -5.98 11.13
CA TRP A 178 9.07 -5.23 10.10
C TRP A 178 8.13 -4.24 9.40
N GLY A 179 7.96 -3.08 10.01
CA GLY A 179 7.08 -2.02 9.56
C GLY A 179 7.42 -0.68 10.22
N ILE A 180 6.63 0.34 9.90
CA ILE A 180 6.65 1.61 10.63
C ILE A 180 5.78 1.43 11.87
N LYS A 181 6.32 1.71 13.05
CA LYS A 181 5.54 1.65 14.29
C LYS A 181 4.40 2.64 14.27
N VAL A 182 3.26 2.23 14.77
CA VAL A 182 2.09 3.11 14.94
C VAL A 182 2.41 4.19 15.96
N PRO A 183 2.30 5.48 15.63
CA PRO A 183 2.55 6.55 16.59
C PRO A 183 1.60 6.48 17.78
N GLY A 184 2.18 6.38 18.99
CA GLY A 184 1.42 6.32 20.24
C GLY A 184 0.91 4.94 20.65
N ASP A 185 1.32 3.89 19.93
CA ASP A 185 1.05 2.49 20.26
C ASP A 185 2.37 1.70 20.20
N ASP A 186 2.77 1.04 21.31
CA ASP A 186 4.06 0.33 21.47
C ASP A 186 3.97 -1.18 21.13
#